data_9e235592ad2eada33f767386c07811f3
#
_entry.id   9e235592ad2eada33f767386c07811f3
#
_cell.length_a   1.000
_cell.length_b   1.000
_cell.length_c   1.000
_cell.angle_alpha   90.00
_cell.angle_beta   90.00
_cell.angle_gamma   90.00
#
_symmetry.space_group_name_H-M   'P 1'
#
loop_
_entity.id
_entity.type
_entity.pdbx_description
1 polymer ?
#
loop_
_entity_poly.entity_id
_entity_poly.type
_entity_poly.pdbx_seq_one_letter_code
_entity_poly.pdbx_strand_id
1 'polypeptide(L)'
;FNLKKDSSKQVDAGVMKQFNIISTLCNREDVDKIVNAGDSDREGEIIVRLCIENALKTEKDIYRLWLPDQTSETISQGLTEMKLDSEYDNLANEGFARTYIDWLYGVNLTRYATLKTGTLLRVGRVIIPIVKAIYDRDMAIRNFVPEMYYGMWSNEETNGELVELNSKEKFDKKDQVKAQELCD
;
A
#
# COMPACT_ATOMS: atom_id res chain seq x y z
N PHE A 1 -2.24 -0.52 -23.62
CA PHE A 1 -2.44 0.83 -23.07
C PHE A 1 -3.77 1.42 -23.54
N ASN A 2 -4.61 1.83 -22.60
CA ASN A 2 -5.89 2.46 -22.91
C ASN A 2 -6.03 3.73 -22.09
N LEU A 3 -6.27 4.85 -22.78
CA LEU A 3 -6.57 6.13 -22.13
C LEU A 3 -7.92 6.06 -21.39
N LYS A 4 -8.04 6.84 -20.32
CA LYS A 4 -9.29 6.96 -19.55
C LYS A 4 -10.45 7.34 -20.46
N LYS A 5 -11.58 6.66 -20.27
CA LYS A 5 -12.82 6.94 -20.98
C LYS A 5 -13.78 7.75 -20.12
N ASP A 6 -14.55 8.60 -20.75
CA ASP A 6 -15.62 9.37 -20.13
C ASP A 6 -16.88 8.52 -19.90
N SER A 7 -17.96 9.15 -19.42
CA SER A 7 -19.26 8.51 -19.20
C SER A 7 -19.91 7.95 -20.47
N SER A 8 -19.55 8.47 -21.65
CA SER A 8 -20.02 7.98 -22.96
C SER A 8 -19.19 6.82 -23.53
N LYS A 9 -18.21 6.33 -22.77
CA LYS A 9 -17.24 5.29 -23.16
C LYS A 9 -16.27 5.73 -24.28
N GLN A 10 -16.22 7.01 -24.61
CA GLN A 10 -15.22 7.60 -25.48
C GLN A 10 -14.00 8.03 -24.66
N VAL A 11 -12.84 8.15 -25.32
CA VAL A 11 -11.64 8.63 -24.64
C VAL A 11 -11.87 10.07 -24.20
N ASP A 12 -11.59 10.35 -22.92
CA ASP A 12 -11.70 11.70 -22.37
C ASP A 12 -10.85 12.68 -23.17
N ALA A 13 -11.46 13.73 -23.71
CA ALA A 13 -10.81 14.69 -24.58
C ALA A 13 -9.66 15.44 -23.90
N GLY A 14 -9.76 15.70 -22.60
CA GLY A 14 -8.69 16.32 -21.82
C GLY A 14 -7.47 15.41 -21.70
N VAL A 15 -7.71 14.13 -21.38
CA VAL A 15 -6.67 13.11 -21.28
C VAL A 15 -5.99 12.89 -22.63
N MET A 16 -6.76 12.81 -23.72
CA MET A 16 -6.21 12.67 -25.06
C MET A 16 -5.35 13.89 -25.45
N LYS A 17 -5.84 15.09 -25.16
CA LYS A 17 -5.08 16.34 -25.43
C LYS A 17 -3.75 16.33 -24.69
N GLN A 18 -3.77 15.98 -23.40
CA GLN A 18 -2.55 15.93 -22.58
C GLN A 18 -1.57 14.88 -23.09
N PHE A 19 -2.04 13.69 -23.43
CA PHE A 19 -1.20 12.62 -23.98
C PHE A 19 -0.56 13.03 -25.31
N ASN A 20 -1.32 13.70 -26.19
CA ASN A 20 -0.81 14.19 -27.47
C ASN A 20 0.28 15.26 -27.27
N ILE A 21 0.13 16.14 -26.27
CA ILE A 21 1.18 17.13 -25.91
C ILE A 21 2.45 16.40 -25.47
N ILE A 22 2.34 15.42 -24.56
CA ILE A 22 3.47 14.64 -24.09
C ILE A 22 4.15 13.92 -25.26
N SER A 23 3.36 13.23 -26.10
CA SER A 23 3.91 12.53 -27.27
C SER A 23 4.61 13.48 -28.24
N THR A 24 4.05 14.66 -28.48
CA THR A 24 4.68 15.66 -29.34
C THR A 24 6.01 16.16 -28.77
N LEU A 25 6.05 16.45 -27.48
CA LEU A 25 7.26 16.92 -26.82
C LEU A 25 8.35 15.86 -26.77
N CYS A 26 8.00 14.61 -26.39
CA CYS A 26 8.95 13.50 -26.31
C CYS A 26 9.57 13.14 -27.67
N ASN A 27 8.88 13.40 -28.79
CA ASN A 27 9.36 13.05 -30.14
C ASN A 27 9.97 14.22 -30.90
N ARG A 28 10.21 15.36 -30.26
CA ARG A 28 10.92 16.48 -30.89
C ARG A 28 12.35 16.05 -31.23
N GLU A 29 12.86 16.57 -32.35
CA GLU A 29 14.23 16.29 -32.84
C GLU A 29 15.32 16.87 -31.93
N ASP A 30 15.01 17.98 -31.25
CA ASP A 30 15.93 18.66 -30.32
C ASP A 30 15.89 18.09 -28.89
N VAL A 31 15.15 17.00 -28.67
CA VAL A 31 15.08 16.29 -27.37
C VAL A 31 15.85 14.98 -27.49
N ASP A 32 16.99 14.91 -26.85
CA ASP A 32 17.84 13.70 -26.82
C ASP A 32 17.54 12.79 -25.66
N LYS A 33 17.12 13.35 -24.53
CA LYS A 33 16.92 12.64 -23.26
C LYS A 33 15.56 12.94 -22.66
N ILE A 34 14.99 11.94 -22.01
CA ILE A 34 13.73 12.07 -21.30
C ILE A 34 13.97 11.73 -19.82
N VAL A 35 13.39 12.52 -18.94
CA VAL A 35 13.50 12.29 -17.50
C VAL A 35 12.15 11.85 -16.97
N ASN A 36 12.10 10.63 -16.44
CA ASN A 36 10.99 10.12 -15.65
C ASN A 36 11.11 10.70 -14.22
N ALA A 37 10.26 11.67 -13.91
CA ALA A 37 10.19 12.33 -12.60
C ALA A 37 8.89 11.96 -11.84
N GLY A 38 8.39 10.73 -12.01
CA GLY A 38 7.27 10.21 -11.25
C GLY A 38 7.59 10.12 -9.75
N ASP A 39 6.56 9.94 -8.94
CA ASP A 39 6.73 9.78 -7.49
C ASP A 39 7.73 8.67 -7.16
N SER A 40 8.44 8.81 -6.03
CA SER A 40 9.49 7.88 -5.60
C SER A 40 8.90 6.62 -4.96
N ASP A 41 8.00 5.98 -5.69
CA ASP A 41 7.41 4.69 -5.35
C ASP A 41 7.13 3.86 -6.62
N ARG A 42 6.70 2.62 -6.43
CA ARG A 42 6.40 1.69 -7.53
C ARG A 42 5.20 2.11 -8.38
N GLU A 43 4.25 2.85 -7.82
CA GLU A 43 3.07 3.33 -8.56
C GLU A 43 3.48 4.48 -9.47
N GLY A 44 4.20 5.47 -8.94
CA GLY A 44 4.74 6.59 -9.70
C GLY A 44 5.66 6.13 -10.83
N GLU A 45 6.48 5.09 -10.57
CA GLU A 45 7.33 4.47 -11.57
C GLU A 45 6.54 3.95 -12.76
N ILE A 46 5.56 3.08 -12.54
CA ILE A 46 4.81 2.45 -13.65
C ILE A 46 3.87 3.40 -14.37
N ILE A 47 3.31 4.41 -13.68
CA ILE A 47 2.41 5.39 -14.30
C ILE A 47 3.17 6.20 -15.36
N VAL A 48 4.33 6.74 -15.00
CA VAL A 48 5.12 7.59 -15.91
C VAL A 48 5.79 6.75 -16.99
N ARG A 49 6.37 5.58 -16.63
CA ARG A 49 6.97 4.65 -17.59
C ARG A 49 6.00 4.25 -18.68
N LEU A 50 4.78 3.80 -18.32
CA LEU A 50 3.74 3.48 -19.30
C LEU A 50 3.37 4.64 -20.20
N CYS A 51 3.35 5.86 -19.66
CA CYS A 51 3.07 7.05 -20.46
C CYS A 51 4.17 7.32 -21.48
N ILE A 52 5.44 7.28 -21.05
CA ILE A 52 6.61 7.51 -21.90
C ILE A 52 6.70 6.44 -22.99
N GLU A 53 6.66 5.16 -22.62
CA GLU A 53 6.76 4.03 -23.57
C GLU A 53 5.69 4.09 -24.67
N ASN A 54 4.47 4.53 -24.33
CA ASN A 54 3.40 4.66 -25.32
C ASN A 54 3.41 5.99 -26.09
N ALA A 55 4.09 7.00 -25.58
CA ALA A 55 4.24 8.30 -26.23
C ALA A 55 5.39 8.32 -27.25
N LEU A 56 6.47 7.56 -27.01
CA LEU A 56 7.66 7.51 -27.84
C LEU A 56 7.39 6.78 -29.17
N LYS A 57 7.92 7.33 -30.24
CA LYS A 57 7.94 6.75 -31.60
C LYS A 57 9.33 6.27 -32.00
N THR A 58 10.35 6.83 -31.37
CA THR A 58 11.76 6.51 -31.59
C THR A 58 12.42 6.25 -30.27
N GLU A 59 13.40 5.38 -30.25
CA GLU A 59 14.18 5.08 -29.04
C GLU A 59 14.97 6.30 -28.60
N LYS A 60 14.90 6.63 -27.30
CA LYS A 60 15.63 7.72 -26.66
C LYS A 60 16.11 7.28 -25.30
N ASP A 61 17.17 7.89 -24.81
CA ASP A 61 17.65 7.65 -23.46
C ASP A 61 16.65 8.17 -22.42
N ILE A 62 16.24 7.30 -21.52
CA ILE A 62 15.34 7.63 -20.42
C ILE A 62 16.12 7.55 -19.11
N TYR A 63 16.06 8.63 -18.34
CA TYR A 63 16.66 8.73 -17.01
C TYR A 63 15.59 8.80 -15.94
N ARG A 64 15.88 8.27 -14.78
CA ARG A 64 15.00 8.32 -13.60
C ARG A 64 15.50 9.37 -12.63
N LEU A 65 14.69 10.37 -12.36
CA LEU A 65 14.88 11.33 -11.28
C LEU A 65 14.13 10.84 -10.05
N TRP A 66 14.87 10.37 -9.05
CA TRP A 66 14.30 9.83 -7.83
C TRP A 66 14.33 10.89 -6.73
N LEU A 67 13.15 11.39 -6.32
CA LEU A 67 13.00 12.44 -5.31
C LEU A 67 12.17 11.93 -4.12
N PRO A 68 12.82 11.44 -3.05
CA PRO A 68 12.09 11.01 -1.84
C PRO A 68 11.39 12.16 -1.13
N ASP A 69 11.90 13.38 -1.28
CA ASP A 69 11.28 14.63 -0.87
C ASP A 69 11.53 15.74 -1.90
N GLN A 70 10.97 16.94 -1.66
CA GLN A 70 11.07 18.08 -2.58
C GLN A 70 11.87 19.26 -2.00
N THR A 71 12.85 18.96 -1.14
CA THR A 71 13.76 20.01 -0.67
C THR A 71 14.74 20.43 -1.78
N SER A 72 15.25 21.64 -1.70
CA SER A 72 16.20 22.16 -2.70
C SER A 72 17.47 21.32 -2.79
N GLU A 73 17.93 20.80 -1.65
CA GLU A 73 19.09 19.92 -1.56
C GLU A 73 18.83 18.61 -2.28
N THR A 74 17.72 17.93 -1.97
CA THR A 74 17.35 16.65 -2.60
C THR A 74 17.15 16.79 -4.10
N ILE A 75 16.52 17.89 -4.56
CA ILE A 75 16.35 18.14 -5.99
C ILE A 75 17.71 18.32 -6.68
N SER A 76 18.59 19.14 -6.10
CA SER A 76 19.92 19.40 -6.68
C SER A 76 20.76 18.14 -6.75
N GLN A 77 20.77 17.33 -5.71
CA GLN A 77 21.45 16.06 -5.66
C GLN A 77 20.84 15.08 -6.67
N GLY A 78 19.52 14.93 -6.66
CA GLY A 78 18.80 14.03 -7.58
C GLY A 78 19.05 14.33 -9.05
N LEU A 79 19.13 15.62 -9.44
CA LEU A 79 19.47 16.02 -10.79
C LEU A 79 20.91 15.66 -11.19
N THR A 80 21.83 15.61 -10.22
CA THR A 80 23.23 15.25 -10.46
C THR A 80 23.43 13.72 -10.50
N GLU A 81 22.64 12.97 -9.73
CA GLU A 81 22.77 11.53 -9.52
C GLU A 81 21.72 10.70 -10.30
N MET A 82 21.06 11.31 -11.31
CA MET A 82 20.08 10.60 -12.14
C MET A 82 20.69 9.33 -12.73
N LYS A 83 19.93 8.24 -12.64
CA LYS A 83 20.29 6.93 -13.20
C LYS A 83 19.47 6.64 -14.45
N LEU A 84 19.93 5.68 -15.24
CA LEU A 84 19.13 5.16 -16.34
C LEU A 84 17.82 4.52 -15.80
N ASP A 85 16.72 4.73 -16.51
CA ASP A 85 15.41 4.17 -16.14
C ASP A 85 15.42 2.64 -16.04
N SER A 86 16.28 1.97 -16.82
CA SER A 86 16.48 0.53 -16.78
C SER A 86 17.00 -0.01 -15.43
N GLU A 87 17.68 0.81 -14.63
CA GLU A 87 18.10 0.39 -13.28
C GLU A 87 16.89 0.20 -12.33
N TYR A 88 15.73 0.74 -12.70
CA TYR A 88 14.47 0.63 -11.96
C TYR A 88 13.53 -0.45 -12.51
N ASP A 89 13.99 -1.31 -13.43
CA ASP A 89 13.17 -2.37 -14.02
C ASP A 89 12.59 -3.34 -12.99
N ASN A 90 13.34 -3.67 -11.94
CA ASN A 90 12.83 -4.52 -10.86
C ASN A 90 11.67 -3.85 -10.09
N LEU A 91 11.77 -2.54 -9.85
CA LEU A 91 10.72 -1.75 -9.20
C LEU A 91 9.48 -1.66 -10.11
N ALA A 92 9.68 -1.43 -11.40
CA ALA A 92 8.61 -1.42 -12.38
C ALA A 92 7.91 -2.78 -12.46
N ASN A 93 8.67 -3.88 -12.50
CA ASN A 93 8.13 -5.23 -12.53
C ASN A 93 7.32 -5.56 -11.26
N GLU A 94 7.77 -5.11 -10.08
CA GLU A 94 6.99 -5.21 -8.84
C GLU A 94 5.66 -4.45 -8.95
N GLY A 95 5.69 -3.21 -9.46
CA GLY A 95 4.50 -2.39 -9.67
C GLY A 95 3.50 -3.04 -10.64
N PHE A 96 3.99 -3.56 -11.77
CA PHE A 96 3.16 -4.28 -12.74
C PHE A 96 2.59 -5.57 -12.16
N ALA A 97 3.39 -6.39 -11.51
CA ALA A 97 2.94 -7.63 -10.88
C ALA A 97 1.81 -7.36 -9.88
N ARG A 98 1.99 -6.36 -9.02
CA ARG A 98 0.94 -5.93 -8.09
C ARG A 98 -0.34 -5.51 -8.80
N THR A 99 -0.22 -4.66 -9.83
CA THR A 99 -1.37 -4.17 -10.59
C THR A 99 -2.14 -5.31 -11.24
N TYR A 100 -1.44 -6.27 -11.85
CA TYR A 100 -2.08 -7.44 -12.48
C TYR A 100 -2.74 -8.36 -11.45
N ILE A 101 -2.10 -8.62 -10.32
CA ILE A 101 -2.68 -9.44 -9.25
C ILE A 101 -3.92 -8.76 -8.67
N ASP A 102 -3.85 -7.46 -8.37
CA ASP A 102 -4.98 -6.71 -7.84
C ASP A 102 -6.15 -6.69 -8.82
N TRP A 103 -5.88 -6.55 -10.12
CA TRP A 103 -6.90 -6.58 -11.14
C TRP A 103 -7.53 -7.97 -11.30
N LEU A 104 -6.73 -9.01 -11.41
CA LEU A 104 -7.22 -10.39 -11.53
C LEU A 104 -8.04 -10.81 -10.30
N TYR A 105 -7.53 -10.52 -9.11
CA TYR A 105 -8.20 -10.82 -7.85
C TYR A 105 -9.51 -10.04 -7.71
N GLY A 106 -9.43 -8.71 -7.88
CA GLY A 106 -10.58 -7.83 -7.73
C GLY A 106 -11.72 -8.12 -8.70
N VAL A 107 -11.40 -8.34 -9.98
CA VAL A 107 -12.42 -8.65 -11.01
C VAL A 107 -13.09 -9.99 -10.74
N ASN A 108 -12.30 -11.05 -10.50
CA ASN A 108 -12.85 -12.39 -10.32
C ASN A 108 -13.66 -12.51 -9.03
N LEU A 109 -13.17 -12.01 -7.92
CA LEU A 109 -13.89 -12.07 -6.64
C LEU A 109 -15.11 -11.16 -6.60
N THR A 110 -15.05 -9.96 -7.18
CA THR A 110 -16.22 -9.11 -7.34
C THR A 110 -17.31 -9.80 -8.14
N ARG A 111 -16.95 -10.42 -9.26
CA ARG A 111 -17.87 -11.19 -10.10
C ARG A 111 -18.48 -12.37 -9.35
N TYR A 112 -17.64 -13.16 -8.67
CA TYR A 112 -18.09 -14.31 -7.87
C TYR A 112 -19.06 -13.87 -6.76
N ALA A 113 -18.68 -12.87 -5.96
CA ALA A 113 -19.50 -12.37 -4.87
C ALA A 113 -20.83 -11.81 -5.38
N THR A 114 -20.80 -11.04 -6.46
CA THR A 114 -22.02 -10.48 -7.10
C THR A 114 -22.96 -11.57 -7.59
N LEU A 115 -22.45 -12.62 -8.24
CA LEU A 115 -23.26 -13.75 -8.71
C LEU A 115 -23.88 -14.55 -7.57
N LYS A 116 -23.14 -14.69 -6.45
CA LYS A 116 -23.63 -15.42 -5.27
C LYS A 116 -24.71 -14.67 -4.50
N THR A 117 -24.65 -13.35 -4.44
CA THR A 117 -25.56 -12.53 -3.61
C THR A 117 -26.68 -11.85 -4.41
N GLY A 118 -26.58 -11.83 -5.74
CA GLY A 118 -27.50 -11.08 -6.60
C GLY A 118 -27.34 -9.56 -6.53
N THR A 119 -26.41 -9.04 -5.72
CA THR A 119 -26.14 -7.61 -5.57
C THR A 119 -24.66 -7.31 -5.86
N LEU A 120 -24.38 -6.11 -6.39
CA LEU A 120 -23.00 -5.72 -6.69
C LEU A 120 -22.18 -5.60 -5.41
N LEU A 121 -21.34 -6.59 -5.14
CA LEU A 121 -20.36 -6.58 -4.06
C LEU A 121 -18.96 -6.40 -4.63
N ARG A 122 -18.40 -5.22 -4.42
CA ARG A 122 -17.01 -4.93 -4.81
C ARG A 122 -16.05 -5.56 -3.83
N VAL A 123 -15.17 -6.41 -4.33
CA VAL A 123 -14.14 -7.10 -3.55
C VAL A 123 -12.78 -6.55 -3.91
N GLY A 124 -12.01 -6.22 -2.90
CA GLY A 124 -10.64 -5.74 -3.06
C GLY A 124 -9.72 -6.28 -1.98
N ARG A 125 -8.45 -6.33 -2.28
CA ARG A 125 -7.39 -6.87 -1.43
C ARG A 125 -7.28 -6.16 -0.07
N VAL A 126 -7.57 -4.87 0.00
CA VAL A 126 -7.45 -4.07 1.22
C VAL A 126 -8.73 -4.11 2.06
N ILE A 127 -9.89 -3.92 1.42
CA ILE A 127 -11.16 -3.78 2.12
C ILE A 127 -11.58 -5.09 2.80
N ILE A 128 -11.40 -6.24 2.14
CA ILE A 128 -11.87 -7.53 2.66
C ILE A 128 -11.18 -7.93 3.98
N PRO A 129 -9.86 -7.85 4.14
CA PRO A 129 -9.23 -8.11 5.44
C PRO A 129 -9.72 -7.18 6.54
N ILE A 130 -9.98 -5.90 6.25
CA ILE A 130 -10.51 -4.94 7.22
C ILE A 130 -11.92 -5.34 7.66
N VAL A 131 -12.81 -5.61 6.70
CA VAL A 131 -14.18 -6.07 6.99
C VAL A 131 -14.17 -7.36 7.79
N LYS A 132 -13.28 -8.31 7.42
CA LYS A 132 -13.13 -9.56 8.18
C LYS A 132 -12.69 -9.29 9.62
N ALA A 133 -11.69 -8.46 9.83
CA ALA A 133 -11.20 -8.14 11.17
C ALA A 133 -12.29 -7.49 12.06
N ILE A 134 -13.10 -6.58 11.47
CA ILE A 134 -14.24 -5.97 12.16
C ILE A 134 -15.29 -7.04 12.50
N TYR A 135 -15.64 -7.89 11.55
CA TYR A 135 -16.60 -8.97 11.76
C TYR A 135 -16.13 -9.95 12.84
N ASP A 136 -14.88 -10.41 12.77
CA ASP A 136 -14.30 -11.32 13.76
C ASP A 136 -14.32 -10.69 15.16
N ARG A 137 -14.03 -9.39 15.26
CA ARG A 137 -14.11 -8.65 16.53
C ARG A 137 -15.54 -8.54 17.05
N ASP A 138 -16.50 -8.21 16.20
CA ASP A 138 -17.92 -8.16 16.56
C ASP A 138 -18.42 -9.51 17.07
N MET A 139 -18.04 -10.59 16.38
CA MET A 139 -18.40 -11.95 16.78
C MET A 139 -17.75 -12.35 18.10
N ALA A 140 -16.50 -11.97 18.32
CA ALA A 140 -15.80 -12.19 19.59
C ALA A 140 -16.49 -11.46 20.75
N ILE A 141 -16.95 -10.22 20.52
CA ILE A 141 -17.72 -9.45 21.52
C ILE A 141 -19.08 -10.10 21.81
N ARG A 142 -19.83 -10.47 20.77
CA ARG A 142 -21.16 -11.08 20.91
C ARG A 142 -21.12 -12.45 21.61
N ASN A 143 -20.07 -13.21 21.36
CA ASN A 143 -19.90 -14.55 21.92
C ASN A 143 -19.00 -14.56 23.17
N PHE A 144 -18.65 -13.38 23.67
CA PHE A 144 -17.78 -13.27 24.84
C PHE A 144 -18.45 -13.86 26.08
N VAL A 145 -17.82 -14.85 26.67
CA VAL A 145 -18.18 -15.43 27.95
C VAL A 145 -17.14 -14.97 28.96
N PRO A 146 -17.54 -14.23 30.00
CA PRO A 146 -16.59 -13.79 31.01
C PRO A 146 -16.00 -15.00 31.76
N GLU A 147 -14.70 -15.08 31.79
CA GLU A 147 -13.97 -16.07 32.56
C GLU A 147 -13.20 -15.37 33.66
N MET A 148 -13.22 -15.98 34.87
CA MET A 148 -12.47 -15.47 35.99
C MET A 148 -11.03 -15.97 35.91
N TYR A 149 -10.09 -15.03 36.03
CA TYR A 149 -8.68 -15.33 36.14
C TYR A 149 -8.05 -14.60 37.33
N TYR A 150 -6.92 -15.09 37.78
CA TYR A 150 -6.13 -14.47 38.83
C TYR A 150 -4.88 -13.84 38.20
N GLY A 151 -4.55 -12.64 38.62
CA GLY A 151 -3.29 -11.97 38.32
C GLY A 151 -2.56 -11.68 39.63
N MET A 152 -1.25 -11.58 39.59
CA MET A 152 -0.43 -11.24 40.74
C MET A 152 0.08 -9.80 40.56
N TRP A 153 0.13 -9.09 41.67
CA TRP A 153 0.73 -7.76 41.74
C TRP A 153 1.38 -7.59 43.12
N SER A 154 2.46 -6.84 43.19
CA SER A 154 3.12 -6.50 44.42
C SER A 154 3.37 -5.01 44.49
N ASN A 155 3.41 -4.50 45.73
CA ASN A 155 3.83 -3.13 46.01
C ASN A 155 5.20 -3.16 46.67
N GLU A 156 6.20 -2.57 46.00
CA GLU A 156 7.56 -2.48 46.52
C GLU A 156 7.94 -1.03 46.76
N GLU A 157 8.54 -0.77 47.94
CA GLU A 157 9.07 0.56 48.21
C GLU A 157 10.52 0.66 47.75
N THR A 158 10.73 1.52 46.75
CA THR A 158 12.05 1.75 46.16
C THR A 158 12.39 3.24 46.24
N ASN A 159 13.48 3.58 46.95
CA ASN A 159 13.92 4.98 47.11
C ASN A 159 12.86 5.90 47.75
N GLY A 160 11.98 5.38 48.60
CA GLY A 160 10.91 6.19 49.24
C GLY A 160 9.67 6.37 48.37
N GLU A 161 9.59 5.72 47.22
CA GLU A 161 8.41 5.69 46.37
C GLU A 161 7.83 4.28 46.29
N LEU A 162 6.50 4.18 46.38
CA LEU A 162 5.79 2.94 46.22
C LEU A 162 5.64 2.58 44.75
N VAL A 163 6.21 1.48 44.30
CA VAL A 163 6.13 1.00 42.93
C VAL A 163 5.23 -0.22 42.87
N GLU A 164 4.19 -0.16 42.02
CA GLU A 164 3.31 -1.30 41.75
C GLU A 164 3.88 -2.14 40.62
N LEU A 165 4.14 -3.42 40.90
CA LEU A 165 4.65 -4.39 39.92
C LEU A 165 3.54 -5.36 39.56
N ASN A 166 3.17 -5.40 38.28
CA ASN A 166 2.15 -6.30 37.76
C ASN A 166 2.78 -7.47 36.99
N SER A 167 2.47 -8.71 37.40
CA SER A 167 2.86 -9.88 36.63
C SER A 167 2.10 -9.94 35.29
N LYS A 168 2.79 -10.37 34.24
CA LYS A 168 2.15 -10.64 32.94
C LYS A 168 1.45 -11.99 32.90
N GLU A 169 1.75 -12.87 33.88
CA GLU A 169 1.13 -14.19 34.00
C GLU A 169 -0.30 -14.06 34.50
N LYS A 170 -1.19 -14.80 33.87
CA LYS A 170 -2.59 -14.95 34.28
C LYS A 170 -2.87 -16.42 34.56
N PHE A 171 -3.53 -16.68 35.64
CA PHE A 171 -3.88 -18.04 36.08
C PHE A 171 -5.38 -18.25 35.95
N ASP A 172 -5.77 -19.35 35.36
CA ASP A 172 -7.16 -19.72 35.26
C ASP A 172 -7.74 -20.01 36.65
N LYS A 173 -9.06 -19.97 36.77
CA LYS A 173 -9.76 -20.24 38.02
C LYS A 173 -9.32 -21.58 38.71
N LYS A 174 -8.90 -22.56 37.90
CA LYS A 174 -8.42 -23.87 38.36
C LYS A 174 -7.02 -23.83 39.00
N ASP A 175 -6.24 -22.83 38.64
CA ASP A 175 -4.85 -22.66 39.06
C ASP A 175 -4.69 -21.64 40.19
N GLN A 176 -5.77 -21.33 40.90
CA GLN A 176 -5.76 -20.39 42.03
C GLN A 176 -4.68 -20.74 43.07
N VAL A 177 -4.52 -22.05 43.38
CA VAL A 177 -3.53 -22.53 44.37
C VAL A 177 -2.11 -22.20 43.93
N LYS A 178 -1.80 -22.39 42.65
CA LYS A 178 -0.49 -22.01 42.06
C LYS A 178 -0.24 -20.52 42.12
N ALA A 179 -1.28 -19.72 41.84
CA ALA A 179 -1.16 -18.27 41.94
C ALA A 179 -0.88 -17.82 43.37
N GLN A 180 -1.49 -18.48 44.36
CA GLN A 180 -1.26 -18.19 45.77
C GLN A 180 0.15 -18.62 46.21
N GLU A 181 0.62 -19.82 45.84
CA GLU A 181 1.96 -20.32 46.14
C GLU A 181 3.10 -19.44 45.59
N LEU A 182 2.84 -18.66 44.53
CA LEU A 182 3.80 -17.72 43.96
C LEU A 182 3.75 -16.33 44.60
N CYS A 183 2.71 -16.04 45.39
CA CYS A 183 2.58 -14.79 46.15
C CYS A 183 3.18 -14.90 47.58
N ASP A 184 3.29 -16.12 48.12
CA ASP A 184 3.85 -16.43 49.45
C ASP A 184 5.38 -16.58 49.38
#